data_4733d784317681d2121b468142fbd09f
#
_entry.id   4733d784317681d2121b468142fbd09f
#
_cell.length_a   1.000
_cell.length_b   1.000
_cell.length_c   1.000
_cell.angle_alpha   90.00
_cell.angle_beta   90.00
_cell.angle_gamma   90.00
#
_symmetry.space_group_name_H-M   'P 1'
#
loop_
_entity.id
_entity.type
_entity.pdbx_description
1 polymer ?
#
loop_
_entity_poly.entity_id
_entity_poly.type
_entity_poly.pdbx_seq_one_letter_code
_entity_poly.pdbx_strand_id
1 'polypeptide(L)'
;MLKEAIQYLVSLKENKTYQLNGEIYSDRELVRVAPHVDRPGEVRVNGLDSIVKLVSHELDMLENLPVYIRVVSPRQVEVFSTLDSVMGRDDLYVAVCDAPDFAAGKWMPHENAIIALRSAFVPNEGTEYLLDLLSRISKEDGVTTEDNGVSQTVSARQGIALKRFEQVRQRIALRPYRTFTEVEQPESEFILRLNEDAEIALIEADGGRWKMDSKAAVAAYFEEKLAGEIQDGRVVVMM
;
A
#
# COMPACT_ATOMS: atom_id res chain seq x y z
N MET A 1 -1.58 68.00 -20.49
CA MET A 1 -0.86 67.81 -19.20
C MET A 1 -1.46 66.71 -18.32
N LEU A 2 -2.72 66.83 -17.83
CA LEU A 2 -3.29 65.78 -16.94
C LEU A 2 -3.48 64.41 -17.64
N LYS A 3 -3.97 64.45 -18.88
CA LYS A 3 -4.21 63.26 -19.70
C LYS A 3 -2.89 62.51 -20.02
N GLU A 4 -1.84 63.26 -20.36
CA GLU A 4 -0.51 62.75 -20.66
C GLU A 4 0.16 62.15 -19.40
N ALA A 5 -0.01 62.82 -18.26
CA ALA A 5 0.47 62.29 -16.97
C ALA A 5 -0.24 60.97 -16.57
N ILE A 6 -1.57 60.87 -16.83
CA ILE A 6 -2.33 59.66 -16.58
C ILE A 6 -1.88 58.56 -17.53
N GLN A 7 -1.71 58.84 -18.82
CA GLN A 7 -1.21 57.87 -19.80
C GLN A 7 0.20 57.39 -19.46
N TYR A 8 1.08 58.27 -19.00
CA TYR A 8 2.40 57.89 -18.54
C TYR A 8 2.33 56.97 -17.32
N LEU A 9 1.48 57.28 -16.33
CA LEU A 9 1.28 56.42 -15.15
C LEU A 9 0.70 55.04 -15.49
N VAL A 10 -0.19 54.97 -16.49
CA VAL A 10 -0.72 53.73 -17.01
C VAL A 10 0.37 52.93 -17.71
N SER A 11 1.18 53.60 -18.55
CA SER A 11 2.28 52.91 -19.27
C SER A 11 3.37 52.38 -18.37
N LEU A 12 3.55 52.95 -17.14
CA LEU A 12 4.45 52.41 -16.12
C LEU A 12 3.96 51.11 -15.54
N LYS A 13 2.67 50.74 -15.70
CA LYS A 13 2.11 49.46 -15.29
C LYS A 13 2.16 48.41 -16.41
N GLU A 14 2.40 48.79 -17.62
CA GLU A 14 2.50 47.87 -18.76
C GLU A 14 3.86 47.15 -18.71
N ASN A 15 3.81 45.81 -18.83
CA ASN A 15 5.03 45.03 -18.95
C ASN A 15 5.66 45.25 -20.32
N LYS A 16 6.94 45.57 -20.37
CA LYS A 16 7.70 45.69 -21.60
C LYS A 16 8.53 44.43 -21.80
N THR A 17 8.46 43.90 -23.01
CA THR A 17 9.30 42.79 -23.42
C THR A 17 10.38 43.26 -24.35
N TYR A 18 11.60 42.74 -24.14
CA TYR A 18 12.78 43.06 -24.97
C TYR A 18 13.30 41.75 -25.58
N GLN A 19 13.65 41.77 -26.85
CA GLN A 19 14.33 40.63 -27.46
C GLN A 19 15.83 40.95 -27.59
N LEU A 20 16.65 40.11 -26.96
CA LEU A 20 18.11 40.23 -26.96
C LEU A 20 18.70 38.84 -27.30
N ASN A 21 19.53 38.79 -28.34
CA ASN A 21 20.21 37.56 -28.74
C ASN A 21 19.27 36.36 -29.01
N GLY A 22 18.04 36.60 -29.46
CA GLY A 22 17.04 35.55 -29.71
C GLY A 22 16.20 35.15 -28.49
N GLU A 23 16.48 35.69 -27.32
CA GLU A 23 15.70 35.46 -26.11
C GLU A 23 14.81 36.66 -25.76
N ILE A 24 13.68 36.42 -25.13
CA ILE A 24 12.70 37.45 -24.76
C ILE A 24 12.81 37.69 -23.25
N TYR A 25 13.11 38.94 -22.90
CA TYR A 25 13.21 39.44 -21.52
C TYR A 25 12.03 40.35 -21.21
N SER A 26 11.62 40.39 -19.96
CA SER A 26 10.63 41.32 -19.44
C SER A 26 11.29 42.26 -18.44
N ASP A 27 10.83 43.52 -18.35
CA ASP A 27 11.25 44.49 -17.33
C ASP A 27 10.65 44.19 -15.95
N ARG A 28 9.81 43.13 -15.84
CA ARG A 28 9.23 42.68 -14.58
C ARG A 28 9.32 41.16 -14.47
N GLU A 29 9.28 40.69 -13.25
CA GLU A 29 9.17 39.27 -12.96
C GLU A 29 7.82 38.77 -13.49
N LEU A 30 7.86 38.03 -14.61
CA LEU A 30 6.66 37.41 -15.18
C LEU A 30 6.43 36.10 -14.43
N VAL A 31 5.40 36.10 -13.59
CA VAL A 31 4.84 34.83 -13.11
C VAL A 31 4.21 34.13 -14.31
N ARG A 32 4.73 32.94 -14.66
CA ARG A 32 4.13 32.12 -15.70
C ARG A 32 2.72 31.75 -15.22
N VAL A 33 1.73 32.40 -15.77
CA VAL A 33 0.36 31.93 -15.67
C VAL A 33 0.27 30.78 -16.68
N ALA A 34 0.48 29.56 -16.20
CA ALA A 34 0.21 28.39 -17.00
C ALA A 34 -1.25 28.49 -17.48
N PRO A 35 -1.54 28.24 -18.77
CA PRO A 35 -2.92 28.12 -19.19
C PRO A 35 -3.58 27.13 -18.25
N HIS A 36 -4.74 27.48 -17.70
CA HIS A 36 -5.53 26.56 -16.90
C HIS A 36 -5.97 25.44 -17.83
N VAL A 37 -5.32 24.30 -17.75
CA VAL A 37 -5.75 23.09 -18.43
C VAL A 37 -6.67 22.41 -17.44
N ASP A 38 -7.96 22.32 -17.77
CA ASP A 38 -8.89 21.51 -17.00
C ASP A 38 -8.45 20.05 -17.12
N ARG A 39 -7.88 19.53 -16.02
CA ARG A 39 -7.46 18.14 -15.92
C ARG A 39 -8.59 17.30 -15.34
N PRO A 40 -8.79 16.06 -15.81
CA PRO A 40 -9.75 15.16 -15.20
C PRO A 40 -9.40 14.94 -13.73
N GLY A 41 -10.42 14.81 -12.89
CA GLY A 41 -10.22 14.41 -11.50
C GLY A 41 -9.81 12.95 -11.41
N GLU A 42 -8.90 12.61 -10.48
CA GLU A 42 -8.49 11.24 -10.18
C GLU A 42 -9.70 10.39 -9.74
N VAL A 43 -9.89 9.21 -10.33
CA VAL A 43 -10.92 8.24 -9.92
C VAL A 43 -10.32 7.24 -8.95
N ARG A 44 -10.89 7.15 -7.74
CA ARG A 44 -10.45 6.22 -6.70
C ARG A 44 -11.29 4.95 -6.70
N VAL A 45 -10.62 3.79 -6.68
CA VAL A 45 -11.22 2.44 -6.63
C VAL A 45 -10.55 1.58 -5.56
N ASN A 46 -11.15 0.44 -5.19
CA ASN A 46 -10.62 -0.42 -4.12
C ASN A 46 -10.00 -1.72 -4.63
N GLY A 47 -10.14 -2.05 -5.91
CA GLY A 47 -9.66 -3.32 -6.48
C GLY A 47 -8.85 -3.14 -7.76
N LEU A 48 -7.97 -4.11 -8.04
CA LEU A 48 -7.14 -4.15 -9.25
C LEU A 48 -7.99 -4.38 -10.51
N ASP A 49 -9.03 -5.22 -10.41
CA ASP A 49 -9.98 -5.48 -11.50
C ASP A 49 -10.64 -4.20 -12.01
N SER A 50 -10.88 -3.23 -11.13
CA SER A 50 -11.44 -1.94 -11.53
C SER A 50 -10.47 -1.14 -12.39
N ILE A 51 -9.17 -1.15 -12.04
CA ILE A 51 -8.13 -0.51 -12.87
C ILE A 51 -8.05 -1.20 -14.23
N VAL A 52 -8.05 -2.54 -14.27
CA VAL A 52 -8.03 -3.29 -15.53
C VAL A 52 -9.20 -2.87 -16.43
N LYS A 53 -10.42 -2.79 -15.88
CA LYS A 53 -11.62 -2.38 -16.63
C LYS A 53 -11.52 -0.92 -17.15
N LEU A 54 -11.03 0.00 -16.31
CA LEU A 54 -10.88 1.40 -16.68
C LEU A 54 -9.84 1.59 -17.80
N VAL A 55 -8.75 0.83 -17.77
CA VAL A 55 -7.67 0.92 -18.77
C VAL A 55 -8.04 0.20 -20.07
N SER A 56 -8.73 -0.95 -20.01
CA SER A 56 -9.09 -1.74 -21.18
C SER A 56 -10.36 -1.25 -21.90
N HIS A 57 -11.21 -0.46 -21.21
CA HIS A 57 -12.42 0.11 -21.84
C HIS A 57 -12.12 1.49 -22.43
N GLU A 58 -12.66 1.73 -23.61
CA GLU A 58 -12.47 2.95 -24.40
C GLU A 58 -13.30 4.15 -23.92
N LEU A 59 -13.95 4.04 -22.75
CA LEU A 59 -14.90 5.04 -22.26
C LEU A 59 -14.25 6.40 -21.98
N ASP A 60 -13.02 6.42 -21.50
CA ASP A 60 -12.28 7.63 -21.19
C ASP A 60 -11.36 8.08 -22.35
N MET A 61 -11.56 7.53 -23.55
CA MET A 61 -10.78 7.83 -24.77
C MET A 61 -9.26 7.61 -24.58
N LEU A 62 -8.87 6.63 -23.76
CA LEU A 62 -7.46 6.30 -23.53
C LEU A 62 -6.82 5.51 -24.68
N GLU A 63 -7.56 5.15 -25.73
CA GLU A 63 -7.12 4.30 -26.85
C GLU A 63 -5.80 4.73 -27.48
N ASN A 64 -5.51 6.02 -27.48
CA ASN A 64 -4.31 6.59 -28.09
C ASN A 64 -3.37 7.26 -27.06
N LEU A 65 -3.65 7.13 -25.78
CA LEU A 65 -2.84 7.72 -24.71
C LEU A 65 -2.13 6.60 -23.94
N PRO A 66 -0.82 6.41 -24.15
CA PRO A 66 -0.07 5.48 -23.31
C PRO A 66 -0.16 5.89 -21.84
N VAL A 67 -0.40 4.91 -20.97
CA VAL A 67 -0.50 5.11 -19.54
C VAL A 67 0.56 4.29 -18.79
N TYR A 68 0.94 4.81 -17.64
CA TYR A 68 1.81 4.09 -16.69
C TYR A 68 0.97 3.59 -15.54
N ILE A 69 1.14 2.31 -15.19
CA ILE A 69 0.60 1.72 -13.97
C ILE A 69 1.76 1.57 -12.99
N ARG A 70 1.72 2.31 -11.89
CA ARG A 70 2.77 2.29 -10.86
C ARG A 70 2.26 1.58 -9.62
N VAL A 71 2.92 0.49 -9.24
CA VAL A 71 2.69 -0.18 -7.96
C VAL A 71 3.48 0.55 -6.87
N VAL A 72 2.85 1.50 -6.20
CA VAL A 72 3.48 2.36 -5.18
C VAL A 72 3.82 1.55 -3.93
N SER A 73 2.86 0.77 -3.46
CA SER A 73 2.98 -0.04 -2.25
C SER A 73 2.16 -1.33 -2.40
N PRO A 74 2.26 -2.28 -1.44
CA PRO A 74 1.38 -3.44 -1.42
C PRO A 74 -0.12 -3.12 -1.44
N ARG A 75 -0.50 -1.90 -1.06
CA ARG A 75 -1.89 -1.46 -0.91
C ARG A 75 -2.29 -0.31 -1.84
N GLN A 76 -1.39 0.15 -2.71
CA GLN A 76 -1.67 1.30 -3.58
C GLN A 76 -1.07 1.14 -4.96
N VAL A 77 -1.91 1.36 -5.96
CA VAL A 77 -1.56 1.42 -7.38
C VAL A 77 -2.08 2.74 -7.94
N GLU A 78 -1.28 3.39 -8.76
CA GLU A 78 -1.61 4.64 -9.43
C GLU A 78 -1.49 4.46 -10.94
N VAL A 79 -2.39 5.08 -11.67
CA VAL A 79 -2.36 5.14 -13.14
C VAL A 79 -2.31 6.59 -13.57
N PHE A 80 -1.33 6.92 -14.38
CA PHE A 80 -1.12 8.28 -14.89
C PHE A 80 -0.70 8.28 -16.34
N SER A 81 -0.96 9.42 -17.02
CA SER A 81 -0.66 9.61 -18.44
C SER A 81 0.84 9.77 -18.71
N THR A 82 1.21 9.71 -19.99
CA THR A 82 2.49 10.22 -20.46
C THR A 82 2.57 11.74 -20.33
N LEU A 83 3.74 12.32 -20.58
CA LEU A 83 3.90 13.79 -20.59
C LEU A 83 3.12 14.40 -21.74
N ASP A 84 2.36 15.44 -21.42
CA ASP A 84 1.69 16.28 -22.39
C ASP A 84 2.65 17.34 -22.99
N SER A 85 2.12 18.20 -23.90
CA SER A 85 2.88 19.26 -24.58
C SER A 85 3.43 20.35 -23.64
N VAL A 86 2.89 20.46 -22.43
CA VAL A 86 3.33 21.42 -21.40
C VAL A 86 4.15 20.75 -20.28
N MET A 87 4.61 19.53 -20.54
CA MET A 87 5.41 18.71 -19.60
C MET A 87 4.65 18.36 -18.31
N GLY A 88 3.32 18.29 -18.38
CA GLY A 88 2.44 17.81 -17.31
C GLY A 88 2.07 16.34 -17.47
N ARG A 89 1.50 15.76 -16.41
CA ARG A 89 0.89 14.43 -16.40
C ARG A 89 -0.49 14.53 -15.77
N ASP A 90 -1.40 13.68 -16.20
CA ASP A 90 -2.72 13.53 -15.59
C ASP A 90 -2.70 12.31 -14.68
N ASP A 91 -3.07 12.48 -13.43
CA ASP A 91 -3.35 11.39 -12.51
C ASP A 91 -4.78 10.91 -12.82
N LEU A 92 -4.90 9.70 -13.36
CA LEU A 92 -6.16 9.19 -13.90
C LEU A 92 -6.90 8.35 -12.88
N TYR A 93 -6.24 7.31 -12.34
CA TYR A 93 -6.87 6.35 -11.46
C TYR A 93 -5.95 5.99 -10.30
N VAL A 94 -6.54 5.73 -9.13
CA VAL A 94 -5.85 5.18 -7.97
C VAL A 94 -6.64 4.01 -7.38
N ALA A 95 -5.98 2.87 -7.21
CA ALA A 95 -6.51 1.76 -6.43
C ALA A 95 -5.90 1.76 -5.04
N VAL A 96 -6.75 1.70 -4.01
CA VAL A 96 -6.34 1.59 -2.61
C VAL A 96 -6.97 0.35 -2.01
N CYS A 97 -6.14 -0.58 -1.56
CA CYS A 97 -6.59 -1.81 -0.93
C CYS A 97 -7.16 -1.54 0.47
N ASP A 98 -8.37 -2.01 0.70
CA ASP A 98 -9.05 -1.98 1.99
C ASP A 98 -8.88 -3.34 2.70
N ALA A 99 -7.63 -3.68 3.02
CA ALA A 99 -7.32 -4.90 3.76
C ALA A 99 -7.38 -4.66 5.27
N PRO A 100 -7.76 -5.69 6.06
CA PRO A 100 -7.74 -5.60 7.51
C PRO A 100 -6.37 -5.17 8.04
N ASP A 101 -6.37 -4.33 9.08
CA ASP A 101 -5.13 -3.95 9.75
C ASP A 101 -4.73 -4.98 10.79
N PHE A 102 -3.60 -5.62 10.55
CA PHE A 102 -2.91 -6.44 11.55
C PHE A 102 -1.64 -5.73 12.01
N ALA A 103 -1.59 -5.38 13.31
CA ALA A 103 -0.45 -4.71 13.91
C ALA A 103 0.57 -5.72 14.47
N ALA A 104 1.56 -6.10 13.64
CA ALA A 104 2.65 -6.95 14.07
C ALA A 104 3.43 -6.36 15.25
N GLY A 105 3.93 -7.22 16.15
CA GLY A 105 4.74 -6.84 17.31
C GLY A 105 3.96 -6.27 18.50
N LYS A 106 2.64 -6.14 18.43
CA LYS A 106 1.81 -5.73 19.57
C LYS A 106 1.31 -6.93 20.35
N TRP A 107 1.28 -6.79 21.67
CA TRP A 107 0.64 -7.75 22.55
C TRP A 107 -0.87 -7.72 22.37
N MET A 108 -1.49 -8.87 22.24
CA MET A 108 -2.91 -9.06 22.06
C MET A 108 -3.44 -10.03 23.11
N PRO A 109 -4.53 -9.66 23.81
CA PRO A 109 -5.26 -10.60 24.64
C PRO A 109 -5.68 -11.84 23.84
N HIS A 110 -5.72 -12.98 24.49
CA HIS A 110 -6.05 -14.29 23.93
C HIS A 110 -7.30 -14.27 23.01
N GLU A 111 -8.41 -13.69 23.45
CA GLU A 111 -9.64 -13.62 22.66
C GLU A 111 -9.46 -12.79 21.40
N ASN A 112 -8.78 -11.64 21.51
CA ASN A 112 -8.51 -10.75 20.36
C ASN A 112 -7.57 -11.43 19.36
N ALA A 113 -6.63 -12.22 19.82
CA ALA A 113 -5.73 -12.99 18.98
C ALA A 113 -6.48 -14.06 18.16
N ILE A 114 -7.42 -14.78 18.78
CA ILE A 114 -8.28 -15.74 18.07
C ILE A 114 -9.12 -15.05 16.99
N ILE A 115 -9.71 -13.89 17.32
CA ILE A 115 -10.49 -13.10 16.36
C ILE A 115 -9.61 -12.63 15.21
N ALA A 116 -8.43 -12.07 15.51
CA ALA A 116 -7.48 -11.59 14.50
C ALA A 116 -7.04 -12.72 13.56
N LEU A 117 -6.66 -13.89 14.11
CA LEU A 117 -6.25 -15.05 13.30
C LEU A 117 -7.35 -15.54 12.36
N ARG A 118 -8.62 -15.43 12.75
CA ARG A 118 -9.75 -15.85 11.92
C ARG A 118 -10.22 -14.80 10.92
N SER A 119 -10.00 -13.52 11.20
CA SER A 119 -10.52 -12.41 10.38
C SER A 119 -9.46 -11.73 9.51
N ALA A 120 -8.20 -11.72 9.94
CA ALA A 120 -7.15 -10.95 9.29
C ALA A 120 -6.05 -11.83 8.65
N PHE A 121 -6.22 -13.15 8.63
CA PHE A 121 -5.26 -14.09 8.05
C PHE A 121 -5.94 -15.09 7.11
N VAL A 122 -5.23 -15.48 6.07
CA VAL A 122 -5.59 -16.62 5.24
C VAL A 122 -5.33 -17.90 6.04
N PRO A 123 -6.29 -18.83 6.14
CA PRO A 123 -6.09 -20.10 6.84
C PRO A 123 -4.93 -20.90 6.24
N ASN A 124 -4.01 -21.34 7.11
CA ASN A 124 -2.90 -22.21 6.77
C ASN A 124 -2.49 -23.03 8.01
N GLU A 125 -1.51 -23.94 7.89
CA GLU A 125 -1.03 -24.77 9.00
C GLU A 125 -0.61 -23.90 10.21
N GLY A 126 -0.02 -22.73 9.97
CA GLY A 126 0.42 -21.82 11.03
C GLY A 126 -0.75 -21.22 11.83
N THR A 127 -1.80 -20.80 11.15
CA THR A 127 -3.03 -20.28 11.81
C THR A 127 -3.75 -21.37 12.57
N GLU A 128 -3.83 -22.60 12.03
CA GLU A 128 -4.45 -23.73 12.71
C GLU A 128 -3.68 -24.11 13.98
N TYR A 129 -2.35 -24.16 13.89
CA TYR A 129 -1.49 -24.39 15.05
C TYR A 129 -1.70 -23.33 16.14
N LEU A 130 -1.74 -22.04 15.77
CA LEU A 130 -1.97 -20.96 16.74
C LEU A 130 -3.34 -21.04 17.38
N LEU A 131 -4.39 -21.31 16.61
CA LEU A 131 -5.74 -21.48 17.14
C LEU A 131 -5.85 -22.66 18.11
N ASP A 132 -5.20 -23.78 17.79
CA ASP A 132 -5.15 -24.95 18.66
C ASP A 132 -4.37 -24.64 19.97
N LEU A 133 -3.20 -23.98 19.85
CA LEU A 133 -2.41 -23.53 20.99
C LEU A 133 -3.21 -22.61 21.91
N LEU A 134 -3.85 -21.57 21.32
CA LEU A 134 -4.66 -20.61 22.08
C LEU A 134 -5.89 -21.24 22.71
N SER A 135 -6.49 -22.26 22.10
CA SER A 135 -7.62 -22.98 22.69
C SER A 135 -7.26 -23.77 23.96
N ARG A 136 -5.98 -24.11 24.13
CA ARG A 136 -5.46 -24.85 25.29
C ARG A 136 -4.95 -23.94 26.40
N ILE A 137 -4.69 -22.67 26.09
CA ILE A 137 -4.19 -21.66 27.02
C ILE A 137 -5.36 -20.75 27.37
N SER A 138 -6.06 -21.02 28.50
CA SER A 138 -7.11 -20.15 28.98
C SER A 138 -6.62 -19.27 30.14
N LYS A 139 -7.23 -18.08 30.29
CA LYS A 139 -6.89 -17.13 31.34
C LYS A 139 -7.09 -17.67 32.80
N GLU A 140 -7.89 -18.72 32.93
CA GLU A 140 -8.19 -19.34 34.23
C GLU A 140 -7.07 -20.28 34.71
N ASP A 141 -6.18 -20.65 33.78
CA ASP A 141 -5.04 -21.50 34.07
C ASP A 141 -3.82 -20.59 34.19
N GLY A 142 -3.27 -20.43 35.40
CA GLY A 142 -2.05 -19.65 35.58
C GLY A 142 -0.98 -20.07 34.55
N VAL A 143 -0.62 -19.15 33.64
CA VAL A 143 0.37 -19.39 32.59
C VAL A 143 1.74 -19.00 33.13
N THR A 144 2.71 -19.92 33.08
CA THR A 144 4.11 -19.62 33.38
C THR A 144 4.93 -19.82 32.12
N THR A 145 5.72 -18.82 31.75
CA THR A 145 6.56 -18.85 30.54
C THR A 145 8.03 -18.91 30.97
N GLU A 146 8.76 -19.91 30.51
CA GLU A 146 10.22 -19.95 30.62
C GLU A 146 10.82 -19.66 29.24
N ASP A 147 11.54 -18.55 29.10
CA ASP A 147 12.18 -18.10 27.88
C ASP A 147 13.70 -18.02 28.05
N ASN A 148 14.45 -18.75 27.22
CA ASN A 148 15.91 -18.72 27.21
C ASN A 148 16.49 -17.90 26.05
N GLY A 149 15.65 -17.06 25.38
CA GLY A 149 16.02 -16.27 24.21
C GLY A 149 15.99 -17.02 22.88
N VAL A 150 16.02 -18.36 22.91
CA VAL A 150 16.03 -19.24 21.72
C VAL A 150 14.79 -20.13 21.69
N SER A 151 14.28 -20.57 22.84
CA SER A 151 13.06 -21.37 22.95
C SER A 151 12.19 -20.88 24.08
N GLN A 152 10.88 -20.94 23.91
CA GLN A 152 9.89 -20.62 24.91
C GLN A 152 9.10 -21.89 25.26
N THR A 153 9.06 -22.21 26.56
CA THR A 153 8.22 -23.28 27.09
C THR A 153 7.07 -22.66 27.87
N VAL A 154 5.86 -23.07 27.52
CA VAL A 154 4.64 -22.60 28.17
C VAL A 154 4.09 -23.74 29.05
N SER A 155 3.87 -23.46 30.31
CA SER A 155 3.18 -24.36 31.22
C SER A 155 1.88 -23.73 31.69
N ALA A 156 0.75 -24.42 31.46
CA ALA A 156 -0.55 -24.04 31.99
C ALA A 156 -0.87 -24.85 33.24
N ARG A 157 -1.28 -24.18 34.33
CA ARG A 157 -1.76 -24.80 35.56
C ARG A 157 -3.29 -24.81 35.53
N GLN A 158 -3.86 -26.02 35.64
CA GLN A 158 -5.29 -26.16 35.87
C GLN A 158 -5.47 -26.72 37.32
N GLY A 159 -5.88 -25.85 38.25
CA GLY A 159 -5.99 -26.19 39.67
C GLY A 159 -4.63 -26.47 40.31
N ILE A 160 -4.52 -27.56 41.09
CA ILE A 160 -3.29 -27.93 41.84
C ILE A 160 -2.30 -28.74 40.99
N ALA A 161 -2.67 -29.19 39.79
CA ALA A 161 -1.83 -30.05 38.96
C ALA A 161 -1.23 -29.29 37.76
N LEU A 162 0.08 -29.36 37.60
CA LEU A 162 0.80 -28.94 36.37
C LEU A 162 0.35 -29.84 35.19
N LYS A 163 -0.39 -29.30 34.22
CA LYS A 163 -1.04 -30.14 33.21
C LYS A 163 -0.22 -30.42 31.95
N ARG A 164 0.72 -29.56 31.57
CA ARG A 164 1.61 -29.85 30.43
C ARG A 164 2.70 -28.80 30.27
N PHE A 165 3.90 -29.27 29.91
CA PHE A 165 4.95 -28.46 29.26
C PHE A 165 4.77 -28.61 27.74
N GLU A 166 4.47 -27.56 27.02
CA GLU A 166 4.43 -27.58 25.58
C GLU A 166 5.53 -26.64 25.03
N GLN A 167 6.43 -27.23 24.25
CA GLN A 167 7.44 -26.43 23.55
C GLN A 167 6.77 -25.71 22.42
N VAL A 168 6.73 -24.38 22.49
CA VAL A 168 6.06 -23.53 21.51
C VAL A 168 6.94 -23.36 20.28
N ARG A 169 6.37 -23.54 19.08
CA ARG A 169 7.05 -23.20 17.83
C ARG A 169 7.32 -21.71 17.82
N GLN A 170 8.59 -21.31 17.77
CA GLN A 170 8.96 -19.90 17.80
C GLN A 170 8.76 -19.20 16.49
N ARG A 171 8.96 -19.91 15.38
CA ARG A 171 8.78 -19.40 14.03
C ARG A 171 7.58 -20.08 13.38
N ILE A 172 6.68 -19.26 12.88
CA ILE A 172 5.43 -19.71 12.30
C ILE A 172 5.21 -18.93 11.00
N ALA A 173 4.97 -19.66 9.92
CA ALA A 173 4.60 -19.07 8.65
C ALA A 173 3.12 -18.71 8.66
N LEU A 174 2.81 -17.44 8.41
CA LEU A 174 1.44 -16.90 8.39
C LEU A 174 1.23 -16.04 7.14
N ARG A 175 -0.03 -15.93 6.73
CA ARG A 175 -0.47 -15.13 5.57
C ARG A 175 -1.50 -14.06 5.99
N PRO A 176 -1.09 -12.94 6.58
CA PRO A 176 -2.01 -11.84 6.84
C PRO A 176 -2.59 -11.24 5.56
N TYR A 177 -3.84 -10.77 5.60
CA TYR A 177 -4.38 -9.93 4.54
C TYR A 177 -3.71 -8.55 4.57
N ARG A 178 -2.84 -8.23 3.61
CA ARG A 178 -2.06 -6.97 3.57
C ARG A 178 -1.81 -6.43 2.17
N THR A 179 -2.40 -7.05 1.17
CA THR A 179 -2.41 -6.57 -0.21
C THR A 179 -3.79 -6.83 -0.82
N PHE A 180 -3.98 -6.46 -2.07
CA PHE A 180 -5.21 -6.65 -2.81
C PHE A 180 -5.66 -8.12 -2.81
N THR A 181 -6.98 -8.35 -2.76
CA THR A 181 -7.57 -9.69 -2.68
C THR A 181 -7.51 -10.46 -4.00
N GLU A 182 -7.28 -9.77 -5.11
CA GLU A 182 -7.13 -10.36 -6.44
C GLU A 182 -5.78 -11.07 -6.64
N VAL A 183 -4.83 -10.86 -5.73
CA VAL A 183 -3.53 -11.54 -5.74
C VAL A 183 -3.35 -12.40 -4.49
N GLU A 184 -2.45 -13.39 -4.58
CA GLU A 184 -2.15 -14.23 -3.44
C GLU A 184 -1.53 -13.41 -2.30
N GLN A 185 -2.03 -13.63 -1.06
CA GLN A 185 -1.48 -12.95 0.10
C GLN A 185 -0.09 -13.51 0.42
N PRO A 186 0.91 -12.64 0.63
CA PRO A 186 2.28 -13.08 0.87
C PRO A 186 2.40 -13.80 2.22
N GLU A 187 3.10 -14.92 2.20
CA GLU A 187 3.49 -15.61 3.42
C GLU A 187 4.71 -14.94 4.05
N SER A 188 4.71 -14.86 5.37
CA SER A 188 5.84 -14.34 6.13
C SER A 188 6.09 -15.19 7.38
N GLU A 189 7.35 -15.26 7.81
CA GLU A 189 7.70 -15.82 9.09
C GLU A 189 7.42 -14.83 10.22
N PHE A 190 6.79 -15.33 11.27
CA PHE A 190 6.56 -14.59 12.50
C PHE A 190 7.22 -15.30 13.70
N ILE A 191 7.79 -14.52 14.59
CA ILE A 191 8.21 -14.99 15.92
C ILE A 191 7.01 -14.85 16.83
N LEU A 192 6.60 -15.99 17.43
CA LEU A 192 5.56 -16.02 18.45
C LEU A 192 6.17 -15.74 19.84
N ARG A 193 5.54 -14.87 20.60
CA ARG A 193 5.80 -14.64 22.02
C ARG A 193 4.52 -14.74 22.82
N LEU A 194 4.63 -15.32 24.01
CA LEU A 194 3.57 -15.37 25.00
C LEU A 194 4.07 -14.73 26.30
N ASN A 195 3.18 -14.07 27.03
CA ASN A 195 3.47 -13.54 28.36
C ASN A 195 2.64 -14.27 29.43
N GLU A 196 2.87 -13.91 30.71
CA GLU A 196 2.20 -14.51 31.87
C GLU A 196 0.71 -14.17 31.97
N ASP A 197 0.26 -13.14 31.26
CA ASP A 197 -1.15 -12.72 31.12
C ASP A 197 -1.91 -13.48 30.02
N ALA A 198 -1.30 -14.51 29.43
CA ALA A 198 -1.80 -15.26 28.28
C ALA A 198 -2.03 -14.39 27.03
N GLU A 199 -1.31 -13.26 26.89
CA GLU A 199 -1.31 -12.47 25.67
C GLU A 199 -0.26 -13.01 24.69
N ILE A 200 -0.52 -12.83 23.40
CA ILE A 200 0.44 -13.17 22.34
C ILE A 200 0.94 -11.94 21.61
N ALA A 201 2.15 -12.01 21.12
CA ALA A 201 2.70 -11.09 20.14
C ALA A 201 3.26 -11.88 18.96
N LEU A 202 2.89 -11.45 17.74
CA LEU A 202 3.42 -11.97 16.48
C LEU A 202 4.33 -10.91 15.87
N ILE A 203 5.63 -11.19 15.88
CA ILE A 203 6.68 -10.25 15.44
C ILE A 203 7.15 -10.69 14.05
N GLU A 204 7.09 -9.81 13.05
CA GLU A 204 7.60 -10.12 11.71
C GLU A 204 9.10 -10.46 11.74
N ALA A 205 9.48 -11.54 11.07
CA ALA A 205 10.83 -12.06 11.04
C ALA A 205 11.39 -12.24 9.61
N ASP A 206 10.73 -11.66 8.60
CA ASP A 206 11.11 -11.74 7.20
C ASP A 206 11.83 -10.47 6.67
N GLY A 207 12.11 -9.51 7.55
CA GLY A 207 12.76 -8.24 7.19
C GLY A 207 11.92 -7.35 6.27
N GLY A 208 10.62 -7.59 6.17
CA GLY A 208 9.71 -6.84 5.29
C GLY A 208 9.75 -7.28 3.83
N ARG A 209 10.33 -8.43 3.52
CA ARG A 209 10.41 -9.01 2.18
C ARG A 209 9.04 -9.12 1.50
N TRP A 210 8.01 -9.46 2.28
CA TRP A 210 6.63 -9.56 1.81
C TRP A 210 6.15 -8.32 1.04
N LYS A 211 6.70 -7.12 1.33
CA LYS A 211 6.32 -5.88 0.64
C LYS A 211 6.74 -5.91 -0.83
N MET A 212 7.92 -6.43 -1.10
CA MET A 212 8.41 -6.59 -2.49
C MET A 212 7.68 -7.71 -3.20
N ASP A 213 7.46 -8.85 -2.51
CA ASP A 213 6.73 -9.99 -3.07
C ASP A 213 5.29 -9.59 -3.43
N SER A 214 4.61 -8.80 -2.58
CA SER A 214 3.28 -8.23 -2.89
C SER A 214 3.30 -7.31 -4.09
N LYS A 215 4.27 -6.39 -4.17
CA LYS A 215 4.39 -5.49 -5.32
C LYS A 215 4.60 -6.25 -6.61
N ALA A 216 5.47 -7.27 -6.59
CA ALA A 216 5.72 -8.13 -7.74
C ALA A 216 4.46 -8.91 -8.16
N ALA A 217 3.68 -9.43 -7.20
CA ALA A 217 2.42 -10.13 -7.48
C ALA A 217 1.38 -9.19 -8.12
N VAL A 218 1.27 -7.95 -7.62
CA VAL A 218 0.37 -6.93 -8.19
C VAL A 218 0.82 -6.52 -9.61
N ALA A 219 2.13 -6.36 -9.84
CA ALA A 219 2.65 -6.05 -11.17
C ALA A 219 2.36 -7.19 -12.16
N ALA A 220 2.66 -8.45 -11.77
CA ALA A 220 2.39 -9.63 -12.58
C ALA A 220 0.90 -9.79 -12.91
N TYR A 221 0.01 -9.43 -11.98
CA TYR A 221 -1.43 -9.41 -12.21
C TYR A 221 -1.80 -8.47 -13.38
N PHE A 222 -1.27 -7.24 -13.39
CA PHE A 222 -1.52 -6.31 -14.49
C PHE A 222 -0.85 -6.77 -15.80
N GLU A 223 0.35 -7.32 -15.74
CA GLU A 223 1.05 -7.87 -16.90
C GLU A 223 0.25 -9.01 -17.56
N GLU A 224 -0.41 -9.85 -16.77
CA GLU A 224 -1.29 -10.90 -17.26
C GLU A 224 -2.60 -10.33 -17.85
N LYS A 225 -3.29 -9.46 -17.08
CA LYS A 225 -4.63 -8.98 -17.45
C LYS A 225 -4.63 -7.97 -18.59
N LEU A 226 -3.55 -7.21 -18.75
CA LEU A 226 -3.38 -6.17 -19.77
C LEU A 226 -2.30 -6.54 -20.79
N ALA A 227 -2.08 -7.84 -21.03
CA ALA A 227 -1.04 -8.31 -21.96
C ALA A 227 -1.19 -7.74 -23.39
N GLY A 228 -2.42 -7.57 -23.85
CA GLY A 228 -2.71 -6.95 -25.16
C GLY A 228 -2.28 -5.48 -25.22
N GLU A 229 -2.70 -4.71 -24.24
CA GLU A 229 -2.39 -3.28 -24.12
C GLU A 229 -0.89 -3.01 -23.93
N ILE A 230 -0.20 -3.93 -23.23
CA ILE A 230 1.25 -3.86 -23.06
C ILE A 230 1.95 -4.18 -24.38
N GLN A 231 1.50 -5.21 -25.11
CA GLN A 231 2.07 -5.57 -26.41
C GLN A 231 1.89 -4.43 -27.44
N ASP A 232 0.77 -3.74 -27.40
CA ASP A 232 0.46 -2.58 -28.24
C ASP A 232 1.22 -1.31 -27.79
N GLY A 233 1.98 -1.36 -26.69
CA GLY A 233 2.72 -0.21 -26.16
C GLY A 233 1.85 0.85 -25.50
N ARG A 234 0.59 0.53 -25.19
CA ARG A 234 -0.36 1.45 -24.53
C ARG A 234 -0.24 1.46 -23.03
N VAL A 235 0.28 0.40 -22.43
CA VAL A 235 0.44 0.25 -20.97
C VAL A 235 1.86 -0.11 -20.63
N VAL A 236 2.41 0.55 -19.61
CA VAL A 236 3.70 0.21 -19.00
C VAL A 236 3.48 0.01 -17.50
N VAL A 237 3.80 -1.19 -16.99
CA VAL A 237 3.73 -1.50 -15.57
C VAL A 237 5.08 -1.24 -14.90
N MET A 238 5.04 -0.56 -13.75
CA MET A 238 6.23 -0.18 -12.96
C MET A 238 6.06 -0.54 -11.49
N MET A 239 7.15 -0.91 -10.83
CA MET A 239 7.19 -1.15 -9.37
C MET A 239 8.05 -0.10 -8.66
#